data_5b95b707574cdd09a37642d713b03561
#
_entry.id   5b95b707574cdd09a37642d713b03561
#
_cell.length_a   1.000
_cell.length_b   1.000
_cell.length_c   1.000
_cell.angle_alpha   90.00
_cell.angle_beta   90.00
_cell.angle_gamma   90.00
#
_symmetry.space_group_name_H-M   'P 1'
#
loop_
_entity.id
_entity.type
_entity.pdbx_description
1 polymer ?
#
loop_
_entity_poly.entity_id
_entity_poly.type
_entity_poly.pdbx_seq_one_letter_code
_entity_poly.pdbx_strand_id
1 'polypeptide(L)'
;RKHNISMHLEDDLLMANMDARLIIQVLVNLINNAIKYTPENSNISLNARRVEDKILIEVQDDGNGVLHPDQLFEMFYTENNHSGDTRRGMGLGLSLCKSIVLAHGGKIWVENVKPHGACFKFVLDAVEVKLYE
;
A
#
# COMPACT_ATOMS: atom_id res chain seq x y z
N ARG A 1 -7.92 -15.05 -10.30
CA ARG A 1 -6.45 -15.09 -10.19
C ARG A 1 -6.03 -15.66 -8.88
N LYS A 2 -4.97 -16.41 -8.91
CA LYS A 2 -4.43 -17.01 -7.71
C LYS A 2 -3.19 -16.26 -7.27
N HIS A 3 -3.29 -15.69 -6.10
CA HIS A 3 -2.17 -15.06 -5.43
C HIS A 3 -2.14 -15.55 -4.00
N ASN A 4 -0.96 -15.58 -3.41
CA ASN A 4 -0.81 -15.96 -2.02
C ASN A 4 -0.76 -14.68 -1.21
N ILE A 5 -1.78 -14.46 -0.38
CA ILE A 5 -1.88 -13.23 0.41
C ILE A 5 -1.70 -13.59 1.87
N SER A 6 -0.77 -12.91 2.53
CA SER A 6 -0.52 -13.10 3.95
C SER A 6 -0.62 -11.77 4.69
N MET A 7 -0.94 -11.84 5.97
CA MET A 7 -1.07 -10.67 6.81
C MET A 7 -0.27 -10.86 8.08
N HIS A 8 0.46 -9.82 8.46
CA HIS A 8 1.31 -9.84 9.63
C HIS A 8 1.08 -8.57 10.43
N LEU A 9 0.57 -8.72 11.62
CA LEU A 9 0.39 -7.61 12.54
C LEU A 9 1.35 -7.78 13.69
N GLU A 10 2.13 -6.75 13.97
CA GLU A 10 3.11 -6.81 15.04
C GLU A 10 2.44 -6.88 16.40
N ASP A 11 1.31 -6.21 16.55
CA ASP A 11 0.62 -6.11 17.82
C ASP A 11 -0.87 -6.02 17.56
N ASP A 12 -1.66 -6.71 18.39
CA ASP A 12 -3.11 -6.69 18.27
C ASP A 12 -3.71 -5.33 18.65
N LEU A 13 -2.94 -4.48 19.32
CA LEU A 13 -3.42 -3.18 19.78
C LEU A 13 -2.89 -2.03 18.93
N LEU A 14 -2.61 -2.29 17.66
CA LEU A 14 -2.24 -1.23 16.73
C LEU A 14 -3.47 -0.38 16.43
N MET A 15 -3.43 0.87 16.80
CA MET A 15 -4.53 1.80 16.54
C MET A 15 -3.99 3.07 15.93
N ALA A 16 -4.69 3.54 14.91
CA ALA A 16 -4.36 4.77 14.23
C ALA A 16 -5.55 5.70 14.22
N ASN A 17 -5.28 6.99 14.19
CA ASN A 17 -6.32 7.99 14.06
C ASN A 17 -6.70 8.05 12.57
N MET A 18 -7.85 7.47 12.22
CA MET A 18 -8.19 7.33 10.82
C MET A 18 -9.70 7.21 10.60
N ASP A 19 -10.10 7.54 9.37
CA ASP A 19 -11.42 7.15 8.88
C ASP A 19 -11.27 5.74 8.29
N ALA A 20 -11.82 4.77 8.98
CA ALA A 20 -11.63 3.36 8.61
C ALA A 20 -12.08 3.06 7.20
N ARG A 21 -13.17 3.67 6.72
CA ARG A 21 -13.68 3.40 5.38
C ARG A 21 -12.70 3.86 4.32
N LEU A 22 -12.10 5.02 4.52
CA LEU A 22 -11.14 5.56 3.56
C LEU A 22 -9.84 4.77 3.58
N ILE A 23 -9.37 4.37 4.74
CA ILE A 23 -8.13 3.60 4.83
C ILE A 23 -8.33 2.19 4.26
N ILE A 24 -9.49 1.58 4.47
CA ILE A 24 -9.79 0.31 3.82
C ILE A 24 -9.75 0.48 2.29
N GLN A 25 -10.24 1.59 1.77
CA GLN A 25 -10.17 1.85 0.34
C GLN A 25 -8.73 1.94 -0.14
N VAL A 26 -7.85 2.57 0.63
CA VAL A 26 -6.42 2.59 0.30
C VAL A 26 -5.86 1.17 0.23
N LEU A 27 -6.14 0.36 1.24
CA LEU A 27 -5.63 -1.01 1.29
C LEU A 27 -6.16 -1.85 0.12
N VAL A 28 -7.44 -1.73 -0.17
CA VAL A 28 -8.04 -2.46 -1.30
C VAL A 28 -7.38 -2.05 -2.61
N ASN A 29 -7.15 -0.75 -2.81
CA ASN A 29 -6.50 -0.27 -4.02
C ASN A 29 -5.07 -0.79 -4.12
N LEU A 30 -4.31 -0.77 -3.03
CA LEU A 30 -2.92 -1.25 -3.06
C LEU A 30 -2.87 -2.76 -3.32
N ILE A 31 -3.74 -3.52 -2.69
CA ILE A 31 -3.77 -4.98 -2.89
C ILE A 31 -4.22 -5.31 -4.30
N ASN A 32 -5.25 -4.66 -4.80
CA ASN A 32 -5.71 -4.90 -6.17
C ASN A 32 -4.64 -4.51 -7.18
N ASN A 33 -3.90 -3.45 -6.91
CA ASN A 33 -2.78 -3.05 -7.74
C ASN A 33 -1.72 -4.14 -7.77
N ALA A 34 -1.38 -4.69 -6.61
CA ALA A 34 -0.40 -5.77 -6.54
C ALA A 34 -0.88 -7.01 -7.28
N ILE A 35 -2.16 -7.35 -7.17
CA ILE A 35 -2.70 -8.50 -7.89
C ILE A 35 -2.62 -8.30 -9.40
N LYS A 36 -2.93 -7.10 -9.88
CA LYS A 36 -2.92 -6.81 -11.31
C LYS A 36 -1.54 -6.85 -11.93
N TYR A 37 -0.56 -6.39 -11.18
CA TYR A 37 0.77 -6.19 -11.74
C TYR A 37 1.80 -7.25 -11.42
N THR A 38 1.36 -8.33 -10.85
CA THR A 38 2.25 -9.45 -10.57
C THR A 38 1.69 -10.71 -11.23
N PRO A 39 2.55 -11.66 -11.57
CA PRO A 39 2.10 -12.93 -12.14
C PRO A 39 1.27 -13.73 -11.16
N GLU A 40 0.51 -14.70 -11.68
CA GLU A 40 -0.19 -15.64 -10.83
C GLU A 40 0.81 -16.34 -9.90
N ASN A 41 0.33 -16.71 -8.73
CA ASN A 41 1.11 -17.35 -7.68
C ASN A 41 2.15 -16.45 -7.03
N SER A 42 2.14 -15.16 -7.35
CA SER A 42 2.98 -14.20 -6.63
C SER A 42 2.52 -14.09 -5.18
N ASN A 43 3.45 -13.71 -4.32
CA ASN A 43 3.17 -13.54 -2.91
C ASN A 43 2.96 -12.07 -2.61
N ILE A 44 1.87 -11.78 -1.93
CA ILE A 44 1.53 -10.42 -1.49
C ILE A 44 1.41 -10.46 0.02
N SER A 45 2.13 -9.61 0.71
CA SER A 45 2.05 -9.54 2.16
C SER A 45 1.60 -8.16 2.62
N LEU A 46 0.76 -8.16 3.63
CA LEU A 46 0.31 -6.96 4.30
C LEU A 46 0.89 -6.96 5.70
N ASN A 47 1.66 -5.94 6.02
CA ASN A 47 2.29 -5.84 7.34
C ASN A 47 1.91 -4.53 7.99
N ALA A 48 1.70 -4.54 9.28
CA ALA A 48 1.44 -3.33 10.05
C ALA A 48 2.22 -3.41 11.36
N ARG A 49 2.89 -2.32 11.69
CA ARG A 49 3.65 -2.23 12.93
C ARG A 49 3.78 -0.79 13.38
N ARG A 50 4.06 -0.64 14.64
CA ARG A 50 4.28 0.68 15.21
C ARG A 50 5.74 1.06 15.07
N VAL A 51 6.00 2.28 14.60
CA VAL A 51 7.34 2.85 14.53
C VAL A 51 7.25 4.22 15.17
N GLU A 52 7.76 4.34 16.39
CA GLU A 52 7.67 5.56 17.18
C GLU A 52 6.20 5.97 17.40
N ASP A 53 5.79 7.13 16.93
CA ASP A 53 4.42 7.61 17.08
C ASP A 53 3.57 7.38 15.84
N LYS A 54 4.04 6.53 14.94
CA LYS A 54 3.34 6.23 13.69
C LYS A 54 2.99 4.75 13.60
N ILE A 55 1.97 4.46 12.84
CA ILE A 55 1.70 3.09 12.39
C ILE A 55 2.16 3.02 10.94
N LEU A 56 3.08 2.12 10.66
CA LEU A 56 3.57 1.86 9.31
C LEU A 56 2.82 0.66 8.75
N ILE A 57 2.22 0.84 7.58
CA ILE A 57 1.49 -0.20 6.88
C ILE A 57 2.18 -0.44 5.55
N GLU A 58 2.44 -1.71 5.24
CA GLU A 58 3.19 -2.09 4.04
C GLU A 58 2.43 -3.16 3.28
N VAL A 59 2.32 -2.95 1.97
CA VAL A 59 1.81 -3.96 1.04
C VAL A 59 2.97 -4.30 0.10
N GLN A 60 3.51 -5.49 0.25
CA GLN A 60 4.69 -5.92 -0.49
C GLN A 60 4.34 -7.07 -1.42
N ASP A 61 4.88 -7.01 -2.63
CA ASP A 61 4.77 -8.10 -3.59
C ASP A 61 6.15 -8.57 -4.01
N ASP A 62 6.20 -9.73 -4.66
CA ASP A 62 7.43 -10.29 -5.19
C ASP A 62 7.43 -10.27 -6.72
N GLY A 63 6.78 -9.28 -7.31
CA GLY A 63 6.76 -9.09 -8.75
C GLY A 63 8.02 -8.42 -9.28
N ASN A 64 7.87 -7.68 -10.36
CA ASN A 64 9.02 -7.07 -11.04
C ASN A 64 9.43 -5.70 -10.50
N GLY A 65 8.68 -5.17 -9.54
CA GLY A 65 8.95 -3.84 -9.03
C GLY A 65 8.33 -2.76 -9.90
N VAL A 66 8.70 -1.52 -9.63
CA VAL A 66 8.18 -0.36 -10.35
C VAL A 66 9.35 0.38 -11.01
N LEU A 67 9.06 1.00 -12.16
CA LEU A 67 10.09 1.71 -12.92
C LEU A 67 10.41 3.07 -12.33
N HIS A 68 9.39 3.80 -11.93
CA HIS A 68 9.55 5.17 -11.45
C HIS A 68 8.82 5.37 -10.12
N PRO A 69 9.42 4.94 -9.02
CA PRO A 69 8.75 5.02 -7.71
C PRO A 69 8.30 6.42 -7.33
N ASP A 70 9.05 7.44 -7.73
CA ASP A 70 8.75 8.82 -7.38
C ASP A 70 7.59 9.42 -8.17
N GLN A 71 7.17 8.77 -9.26
CA GLN A 71 6.08 9.25 -10.08
C GLN A 71 4.79 8.44 -9.94
N LEU A 72 4.87 7.33 -9.26
CA LEU A 72 3.80 6.34 -9.31
C LEU A 72 2.46 6.83 -8.76
N PHE A 73 2.50 7.79 -7.86
CA PHE A 73 1.29 8.32 -7.25
C PHE A 73 0.76 9.58 -7.93
N GLU A 74 1.39 10.00 -9.02
CA GLU A 74 0.89 11.14 -9.76
C GLU A 74 -0.38 10.79 -10.52
N MET A 75 -1.29 11.76 -10.61
CA MET A 75 -2.54 11.55 -11.33
C MET A 75 -2.25 11.24 -12.79
N PHE A 76 -2.96 10.25 -13.33
CA PHE A 76 -2.84 9.79 -14.71
C PHE A 76 -1.50 9.12 -15.07
N TYR A 77 -0.58 9.01 -14.12
CA TYR A 77 0.64 8.26 -14.40
C TYR A 77 0.35 6.76 -14.36
N THR A 78 0.84 6.04 -15.35
CA THR A 78 0.77 4.58 -15.37
C THR A 78 2.08 4.02 -15.91
N GLU A 79 2.46 2.84 -15.41
CA GLU A 79 3.61 2.12 -15.94
C GLU A 79 3.13 1.00 -16.84
N ASN A 80 2.36 1.38 -17.85
CA ASN A 80 1.80 0.40 -18.76
C ASN A 80 2.80 0.11 -19.84
N ASN A 81 3.50 -0.97 -19.71
CA ASN A 81 4.59 -1.24 -20.60
C ASN A 81 4.29 -2.19 -21.72
N HIS A 82 3.36 -3.07 -21.54
CA HIS A 82 3.34 -4.18 -22.44
C HIS A 82 2.02 -4.60 -22.95
N SER A 83 1.05 -4.54 -22.18
CA SER A 83 -0.14 -5.29 -22.50
C SER A 83 -1.17 -4.51 -23.25
N GLY A 84 -0.96 -3.26 -23.39
CA GLY A 84 -2.01 -2.42 -23.93
C GLY A 84 -3.21 -2.37 -23.01
N ASP A 85 -3.07 -2.82 -21.80
CA ASP A 85 -4.18 -2.75 -20.85
C ASP A 85 -4.22 -1.36 -20.26
N THR A 86 -4.88 -0.46 -20.96
CA THR A 86 -4.97 0.91 -20.54
C THR A 86 -5.97 1.16 -19.44
N ARG A 87 -6.68 0.10 -19.04
CA ARG A 87 -7.69 0.30 -18.03
C ARG A 87 -7.14 0.41 -16.63
N ARG A 88 -5.85 0.20 -16.50
CA ARG A 88 -5.29 0.32 -15.33
C ARG A 88 -5.45 1.57 -14.76
N GLY A 89 -6.44 1.81 -14.83
CA GLY A 89 -6.80 2.83 -14.05
C GLY A 89 -6.42 4.18 -14.52
N MET A 90 -6.23 4.44 -15.55
CA MET A 90 -5.92 5.80 -15.96
C MET A 90 -5.09 6.56 -14.93
N GLY A 91 -4.41 5.84 -14.07
CA GLY A 91 -3.56 6.44 -13.06
C GLY A 91 -4.28 7.12 -11.91
N LEU A 92 -5.55 6.76 -11.65
CA LEU A 92 -6.32 7.42 -10.59
C LEU A 92 -6.30 6.68 -9.26
N GLY A 93 -6.16 5.36 -9.28
CA GLY A 93 -6.22 4.57 -8.05
C GLY A 93 -5.16 4.93 -7.04
N LEU A 94 -3.91 5.04 -7.48
CA LEU A 94 -2.81 5.37 -6.58
C LEU A 94 -2.82 6.84 -6.18
N SER A 95 -3.22 7.74 -7.08
CA SER A 95 -3.32 9.15 -6.71
C SER A 95 -4.43 9.36 -5.68
N LEU A 96 -5.50 8.59 -5.75
CA LEU A 96 -6.55 8.62 -4.74
C LEU A 96 -6.01 8.14 -3.39
N CYS A 97 -5.23 7.07 -3.38
CA CYS A 97 -4.59 6.60 -2.15
C CYS A 97 -3.74 7.70 -1.53
N LYS A 98 -2.96 8.40 -2.34
CA LYS A 98 -2.14 9.50 -1.85
C LYS A 98 -3.01 10.60 -1.24
N SER A 99 -4.10 10.98 -1.91
CA SER A 99 -4.99 12.01 -1.41
C SER A 99 -5.58 11.64 -0.05
N ILE A 100 -5.99 10.40 0.10
CA ILE A 100 -6.57 9.92 1.35
C ILE A 100 -5.52 9.94 2.47
N VAL A 101 -4.34 9.40 2.20
CA VAL A 101 -3.28 9.33 3.22
C VAL A 101 -2.82 10.72 3.62
N LEU A 102 -2.65 11.63 2.66
CA LEU A 102 -2.28 13.01 2.97
C LEU A 102 -3.34 13.72 3.79
N ALA A 103 -4.62 13.47 3.50
CA ALA A 103 -5.71 14.05 4.29
C ALA A 103 -5.69 13.57 5.73
N HIS A 104 -5.08 12.42 6.00
CA HIS A 104 -4.91 11.89 7.34
C HIS A 104 -3.58 12.36 7.99
N GLY A 105 -2.87 13.27 7.34
CA GLY A 105 -1.60 13.75 7.86
C GLY A 105 -0.45 12.78 7.68
N GLY A 106 -0.64 11.74 6.88
CA GLY A 106 0.38 10.72 6.67
C GLY A 106 1.19 10.93 5.42
N LYS A 107 1.95 9.91 5.09
CA LYS A 107 2.76 9.85 3.88
C LYS A 107 2.58 8.50 3.22
N ILE A 108 2.67 8.46 1.91
CA ILE A 108 2.63 7.22 1.15
C ILE A 108 3.75 7.24 0.11
N TRP A 109 4.42 6.11 -0.06
CA TRP A 109 5.49 5.97 -1.03
C TRP A 109 5.65 4.51 -1.41
N VAL A 110 6.50 4.25 -2.42
CA VAL A 110 6.80 2.90 -2.84
C VAL A 110 8.31 2.75 -2.96
N GLU A 111 8.80 1.56 -2.64
CA GLU A 111 10.21 1.20 -2.78
C GLU A 111 10.29 -0.13 -3.50
N ASN A 112 11.28 -0.27 -4.36
CA ASN A 112 11.58 -1.58 -4.91
C ASN A 112 12.31 -2.40 -3.86
N VAL A 113 12.06 -3.69 -3.83
CA VAL A 113 12.71 -4.59 -2.88
C VAL A 113 13.57 -5.59 -3.63
N LYS A 114 14.61 -6.04 -2.97
CA LYS A 114 15.51 -7.02 -3.53
C LYS A 114 15.11 -8.41 -3.08
N PRO A 115 15.28 -9.43 -3.94
CA PRO A 115 15.88 -9.38 -5.28
C PRO A 115 14.92 -8.85 -6.34
N HIS A 116 13.61 -8.80 -6.08
CA HIS A 116 12.61 -8.23 -6.97
C HIS A 116 11.34 -7.99 -6.17
N GLY A 117 10.51 -7.10 -6.65
CA GLY A 117 9.24 -6.77 -6.03
C GLY A 117 9.12 -5.30 -5.70
N ALA A 118 7.96 -4.93 -5.18
CA ALA A 118 7.66 -3.59 -4.75
C ALA A 118 7.03 -3.62 -3.37
N CYS A 119 7.30 -2.60 -2.57
CA CYS A 119 6.68 -2.43 -1.27
C CYS A 119 6.05 -1.06 -1.21
N PHE A 120 4.73 -1.03 -1.14
CA PHE A 120 3.96 0.19 -0.98
C PHE A 120 3.78 0.43 0.51
N LYS A 121 4.16 1.61 0.95
CA LYS A 121 4.18 1.94 2.38
C LYS A 121 3.40 3.21 2.66
N PHE A 122 2.67 3.22 3.75
CA PHE A 122 2.12 4.47 4.23
C PHE A 122 2.11 4.48 5.75
N VAL A 123 2.11 5.69 6.31
CA VAL A 123 2.14 5.89 7.75
C VAL A 123 0.95 6.74 8.17
N LEU A 124 0.43 6.42 9.34
CA LEU A 124 -0.65 7.16 9.99
C LEU A 124 -0.22 7.44 11.43
N ASP A 125 -0.78 8.49 12.03
CA ASP A 125 -0.49 8.77 13.41
C ASP A 125 -1.06 7.67 14.30
N ALA A 126 -0.25 7.17 15.21
CA ALA A 126 -0.68 6.18 16.16
C ALA A 126 -1.53 6.83 17.26
N VAL A 127 -2.54 6.11 17.71
CA VAL A 127 -3.33 6.54 18.86
C VAL A 127 -2.70 5.90 20.08
N GLU A 128 -2.47 6.71 21.11
CA GLU A 128 -1.96 6.20 22.36
C GLU A 128 -3.11 5.56 23.13
N VAL A 129 -2.95 4.29 23.46
CA VAL A 129 -3.94 3.57 24.24
C VAL A 129 -3.49 3.60 25.69
N LYS A 130 -4.30 4.23 26.55
CA LYS A 130 -4.04 4.24 27.99
C LYS A 130 -4.92 3.22 28.64
N LEU A 131 -4.31 2.33 29.38
CA LEU A 131 -5.03 1.34 30.14
C LEU A 131 -5.15 1.84 31.57
N TYR A 132 -6.36 1.98 32.04
CA TYR A 132 -6.62 2.39 33.41
C TYR A 132 -7.00 1.16 34.22
N GLU A 133 -6.41 1.04 35.36
CA GLU A 133 -6.77 -0.03 36.27
C GLU A 133 -7.79 0.44 37.31
#